data_bbd539455f9c1fcd8aaa40236ad2f8cc
#
_entry.id   bbd539455f9c1fcd8aaa40236ad2f8cc
#
_cell.length_a   1.000
_cell.length_b   1.000
_cell.length_c   1.000
_cell.angle_alpha   90.00
_cell.angle_beta   90.00
_cell.angle_gamma   90.00
#
_symmetry.space_group_name_H-M   'P 1'
#
loop_
_entity.id
_entity.type
_entity.pdbx_description
1 polymer ?
#
loop_
_entity_poly.entity_id
_entity_poly.type
_entity_poly.pdbx_seq_one_letter_code
_entity_poly.pdbx_strand_id
1 'polypeptide(L)'
;MFDKLLPKPIDNTYSGSKIALWLFGLIVFVHILQSVMVIVNGHSIAQSADGIPLENYPAAAAQTILAIFTVSALRRLIISLICAVALFRYRSAVPLMFVVLGLNYLGGQVIFQFIPIIRVGTPPGVVVNLIMFGLTIVGLALSLWRR
;
A
#
# COMPACT_ATOMS: atom_id res chain seq x y z
N MET A 1 -22.54 -1.17 -11.23
CA MET A 1 -21.32 -1.46 -10.46
C MET A 1 -20.08 -0.96 -11.19
N PHE A 2 -19.89 -1.29 -12.47
CA PHE A 2 -18.75 -0.82 -13.27
C PHE A 2 -18.66 0.71 -13.36
N ASP A 3 -19.77 1.44 -13.48
CA ASP A 3 -19.78 2.91 -13.54
C ASP A 3 -19.27 3.58 -12.27
N LYS A 4 -19.29 2.89 -11.13
CA LYS A 4 -18.71 3.39 -9.88
C LYS A 4 -17.21 3.13 -9.77
N LEU A 5 -16.72 2.06 -10.41
CA LEU A 5 -15.29 1.75 -10.47
C LEU A 5 -14.59 2.59 -11.53
N LEU A 6 -15.24 2.82 -12.66
CA LEU A 6 -14.73 3.57 -13.82
C LEU A 6 -15.71 4.70 -14.17
N PRO A 7 -15.76 5.76 -13.34
CA PRO A 7 -16.70 6.86 -13.55
C PRO A 7 -16.40 7.63 -14.83
N LYS A 8 -17.46 8.07 -15.51
CA LYS A 8 -17.40 9.02 -16.62
C LYS A 8 -18.43 10.12 -16.37
N PRO A 9 -18.02 11.38 -16.17
CA PRO A 9 -16.64 11.90 -16.11
C PRO A 9 -15.94 11.58 -14.79
N ILE A 10 -14.60 11.69 -14.77
CA ILE A 10 -13.82 11.65 -13.54
C ILE A 10 -13.84 13.07 -12.96
N ASP A 11 -14.53 13.23 -11.83
CA ASP A 11 -14.77 14.52 -11.18
C ASP A 11 -14.62 14.42 -9.65
N ASN A 12 -14.99 15.47 -8.93
CA ASN A 12 -14.95 15.48 -7.46
C ASN A 12 -16.26 15.01 -6.81
N THR A 13 -17.21 14.45 -7.57
CA THR A 13 -18.43 13.86 -7.02
C THR A 13 -18.14 12.48 -6.43
N TYR A 14 -18.73 12.20 -5.27
CA TYR A 14 -18.55 10.92 -4.60
C TYR A 14 -19.89 10.35 -4.16
N SER A 15 -20.23 9.18 -4.70
CA SER A 15 -21.51 8.50 -4.46
C SER A 15 -21.45 7.40 -3.37
N GLY A 16 -20.26 7.12 -2.82
CA GLY A 16 -20.06 6.12 -1.78
C GLY A 16 -20.23 6.67 -0.35
N SER A 17 -20.00 5.82 0.65
CA SER A 17 -20.03 6.22 2.06
C SER A 17 -18.92 7.20 2.41
N LYS A 18 -19.23 8.26 3.18
CA LYS A 18 -18.20 9.18 3.71
C LYS A 18 -17.14 8.45 4.56
N ILE A 19 -17.52 7.37 5.23
CA ILE A 19 -16.60 6.53 6.02
C ILE A 19 -15.52 5.94 5.12
N ALA A 20 -15.87 5.53 3.89
CA ALA A 20 -14.88 5.02 2.94
C ALA A 20 -13.84 6.07 2.56
N LEU A 21 -14.21 7.37 2.43
CA LEU A 21 -13.23 8.43 2.18
C LEU A 21 -12.27 8.62 3.36
N TRP A 22 -12.76 8.56 4.59
CA TRP A 22 -11.90 8.64 5.78
C TRP A 22 -10.95 7.45 5.88
N LEU A 23 -11.46 6.23 5.65
CA LEU A 23 -10.62 5.02 5.60
C LEU A 23 -9.57 5.13 4.49
N PHE A 24 -9.96 5.61 3.31
CA PHE A 24 -9.03 5.81 2.21
C PHE A 24 -7.93 6.80 2.57
N GLY A 25 -8.30 7.95 3.17
CA GLY A 25 -7.35 8.95 3.64
C GLY A 25 -6.36 8.38 4.67
N LEU A 26 -6.85 7.59 5.63
CA LEU A 26 -6.02 6.92 6.63
C LEU A 26 -5.04 5.94 5.98
N ILE A 27 -5.52 5.07 5.07
CA ILE A 27 -4.68 4.10 4.36
C ILE A 27 -3.58 4.81 3.56
N VAL A 28 -3.95 5.84 2.79
CA VAL A 28 -3.01 6.62 1.98
C VAL A 28 -1.96 7.29 2.87
N PHE A 29 -2.38 7.90 3.98
CA PHE A 29 -1.47 8.53 4.94
C PHE A 29 -0.46 7.53 5.51
N VAL A 30 -0.93 6.36 5.97
CA VAL A 30 -0.07 5.31 6.51
C VAL A 30 0.92 4.81 5.44
N HIS A 31 0.47 4.60 4.21
CA HIS A 31 1.36 4.17 3.11
C HIS A 31 2.43 5.21 2.77
N ILE A 32 2.08 6.51 2.78
CA ILE A 32 3.05 7.60 2.59
C ILE A 32 4.08 7.57 3.72
N LEU A 33 3.62 7.51 4.98
CA LEU A 33 4.49 7.50 6.15
C LEU A 33 5.45 6.30 6.12
N GLN A 34 4.93 5.08 5.90
CA GLN A 34 5.75 3.87 5.76
C GLN A 34 6.79 4.01 4.64
N SER A 35 6.39 4.55 3.49
CA SER A 35 7.31 4.70 2.34
C SER A 35 8.42 5.68 2.64
N VAL A 36 8.11 6.82 3.24
CA VAL A 36 9.11 7.82 3.66
C VAL A 36 10.06 7.23 4.70
N MET A 37 9.53 6.51 5.70
CA MET A 37 10.35 5.86 6.73
C MET A 37 11.33 4.85 6.12
N VAL A 38 10.89 4.04 5.14
CA VAL A 38 11.79 3.10 4.44
C VAL A 38 12.84 3.83 3.62
N ILE A 39 12.49 4.93 2.94
CA ILE A 39 13.44 5.70 2.13
C ILE A 39 14.52 6.33 3.01
N VAL A 40 14.14 6.85 4.19
CA VAL A 40 15.07 7.55 5.09
C VAL A 40 15.87 6.58 5.97
N ASN A 41 15.22 5.51 6.47
CA ASN A 41 15.78 4.58 7.45
C ASN A 41 15.71 3.12 6.97
N GLY A 42 15.95 2.87 5.68
CA GLY A 42 15.72 1.57 5.04
C GLY A 42 16.41 0.40 5.71
N HIS A 43 17.65 0.57 6.16
CA HIS A 43 18.41 -0.48 6.84
C HIS A 43 17.74 -0.91 8.13
N SER A 44 17.42 0.03 9.01
CA SER A 44 16.75 -0.25 10.29
C SER A 44 15.36 -0.85 10.09
N ILE A 45 14.57 -0.32 9.13
CA ILE A 45 13.22 -0.81 8.85
C ILE A 45 13.25 -2.22 8.25
N ALA A 46 14.18 -2.51 7.34
CA ALA A 46 14.34 -3.85 6.77
C ALA A 46 14.58 -4.91 7.84
N GLN A 47 15.42 -4.61 8.83
CA GLN A 47 15.72 -5.54 9.92
C GLN A 47 14.58 -5.60 10.96
N SER A 48 14.15 -4.45 11.48
CA SER A 48 13.23 -4.41 12.62
C SER A 48 11.77 -4.62 12.25
N ALA A 49 11.31 -4.05 11.14
CA ALA A 49 9.91 -4.08 10.74
C ALA A 49 9.59 -5.20 9.74
N ASP A 50 10.50 -5.50 8.82
CA ASP A 50 10.28 -6.55 7.81
C ASP A 50 11.04 -7.86 8.10
N GLY A 51 11.91 -7.88 9.12
CA GLY A 51 12.62 -9.06 9.59
C GLY A 51 13.64 -9.62 8.59
N ILE A 52 14.19 -8.78 7.71
CA ILE A 52 15.19 -9.19 6.72
C ILE A 52 16.56 -9.25 7.42
N PRO A 53 17.21 -10.43 7.53
CA PRO A 53 18.48 -10.59 8.24
C PRO A 53 19.66 -10.08 7.39
N LEU A 54 19.79 -8.77 7.21
CA LEU A 54 20.82 -8.17 6.37
C LEU A 54 22.25 -8.55 6.80
N GLU A 55 22.43 -8.80 8.09
CA GLU A 55 23.75 -9.18 8.67
C GLU A 55 24.20 -10.59 8.24
N ASN A 56 23.27 -11.45 7.81
CA ASN A 56 23.61 -12.81 7.36
C ASN A 56 24.08 -12.85 5.90
N TYR A 57 24.05 -11.71 5.19
CA TYR A 57 24.45 -11.63 3.79
C TYR A 57 25.82 -10.94 3.64
N PRO A 58 26.59 -11.30 2.58
CA PRO A 58 27.77 -10.50 2.20
C PRO A 58 27.39 -9.04 1.95
N ALA A 59 28.27 -8.09 2.28
CA ALA A 59 27.97 -6.66 2.23
C ALA A 59 27.39 -6.19 0.89
N ALA A 60 27.92 -6.68 -0.22
CA ALA A 60 27.42 -6.35 -1.57
C ALA A 60 25.96 -6.86 -1.79
N ALA A 61 25.62 -8.05 -1.30
CA ALA A 61 24.29 -8.60 -1.39
C ALA A 61 23.30 -7.83 -0.49
N ALA A 62 23.69 -7.54 0.75
CA ALA A 62 22.91 -6.73 1.68
C ALA A 62 22.58 -5.34 1.10
N GLN A 63 23.57 -4.69 0.48
CA GLN A 63 23.40 -3.40 -0.19
C GLN A 63 22.42 -3.50 -1.37
N THR A 64 22.50 -4.57 -2.17
CA THR A 64 21.59 -4.81 -3.29
C THR A 64 20.16 -5.01 -2.80
N ILE A 65 19.96 -5.82 -1.74
CA ILE A 65 18.65 -6.02 -1.10
C ILE A 65 18.08 -4.68 -0.63
N LEU A 66 18.88 -3.89 0.05
CA LEU A 66 18.47 -2.59 0.57
C LEU A 66 18.08 -1.62 -0.56
N ALA A 67 18.83 -1.60 -1.65
CA ALA A 67 18.52 -0.77 -2.81
C ALA A 67 17.15 -1.15 -3.42
N ILE A 68 16.91 -2.45 -3.65
CA ILE A 68 15.62 -2.94 -4.18
C ILE A 68 14.48 -2.64 -3.22
N PHE A 69 14.70 -2.80 -1.92
CA PHE A 69 13.73 -2.49 -0.87
C PHE A 69 13.35 -1.00 -0.89
N THR A 70 14.33 -0.11 -0.97
CA THR A 70 14.12 1.34 -1.02
C THR A 70 13.42 1.78 -2.32
N VAL A 71 13.80 1.20 -3.47
CA VAL A 71 13.12 1.46 -4.75
C VAL A 71 11.66 0.97 -4.71
N SER A 72 11.38 -0.13 -4.02
CA SER A 72 10.01 -0.61 -3.83
C SER A 72 9.18 0.34 -2.96
N ALA A 73 9.79 0.95 -1.95
CA ALA A 73 9.17 2.00 -1.14
C ALA A 73 8.89 3.27 -1.95
N LEU A 74 9.80 3.67 -2.84
CA LEU A 74 9.56 4.80 -3.74
C LEU A 74 8.36 4.55 -4.66
N ARG A 75 8.23 3.35 -5.24
CA ARG A 75 7.04 3.00 -6.06
C ARG A 75 5.75 3.07 -5.24
N ARG A 76 5.76 2.57 -3.99
CA ARG A 76 4.62 2.68 -3.07
C ARG A 76 4.29 4.14 -2.78
N LEU A 77 5.29 4.99 -2.56
CA LEU A 77 5.10 6.42 -2.34
C LEU A 77 4.42 7.09 -3.54
N ILE A 78 4.87 6.81 -4.75
CA ILE A 78 4.29 7.38 -5.98
C ILE A 78 2.81 6.98 -6.11
N ILE A 79 2.48 5.70 -5.93
CA ILE A 79 1.09 5.22 -5.96
C ILE A 79 0.26 5.93 -4.89
N SER A 80 0.79 6.09 -3.68
CA SER A 80 0.09 6.75 -2.57
C SER A 80 -0.14 8.24 -2.83
N LEU A 81 0.78 8.93 -3.50
CA LEU A 81 0.59 10.32 -3.92
C LEU A 81 -0.50 10.44 -4.99
N ILE A 82 -0.57 9.52 -5.95
CA ILE A 82 -1.67 9.44 -6.93
C ILE A 82 -3.00 9.21 -6.20
N CYS A 83 -3.03 8.33 -5.20
CA CYS A 83 -4.20 8.11 -4.36
C CYS A 83 -4.61 9.38 -3.58
N ALA A 84 -3.64 10.15 -3.07
CA ALA A 84 -3.89 11.42 -2.40
C ALA A 84 -4.52 12.44 -3.37
N VAL A 85 -4.01 12.55 -4.59
CA VAL A 85 -4.60 13.41 -5.63
C VAL A 85 -6.04 12.97 -5.94
N ALA A 86 -6.30 11.66 -6.06
CA ALA A 86 -7.65 11.14 -6.24
C ALA A 86 -8.57 11.52 -5.07
N LEU A 87 -8.11 11.43 -3.82
CA LEU A 87 -8.88 11.79 -2.63
C LEU A 87 -9.28 13.27 -2.61
N PHE A 88 -8.39 14.18 -2.99
CA PHE A 88 -8.64 15.61 -2.89
C PHE A 88 -9.34 16.18 -4.12
N ARG A 89 -9.01 15.69 -5.33
CA ARG A 89 -9.46 16.32 -6.58
C ARG A 89 -10.36 15.44 -7.44
N TYR A 90 -10.29 14.11 -7.30
CA TYR A 90 -11.00 13.16 -8.16
C TYR A 90 -11.67 12.06 -7.34
N ARG A 91 -12.55 12.46 -6.41
CA ARG A 91 -13.18 11.53 -5.46
C ARG A 91 -14.00 10.42 -6.12
N SER A 92 -14.51 10.66 -7.31
CA SER A 92 -15.19 9.63 -8.10
C SER A 92 -14.26 8.45 -8.45
N ALA A 93 -12.94 8.65 -8.51
CA ALA A 93 -11.95 7.60 -8.77
C ALA A 93 -11.52 6.82 -7.51
N VAL A 94 -11.94 7.21 -6.30
CA VAL A 94 -11.55 6.53 -5.05
C VAL A 94 -11.86 5.04 -5.05
N PRO A 95 -13.02 4.54 -5.54
CA PRO A 95 -13.27 3.10 -5.63
C PRO A 95 -12.23 2.36 -6.48
N LEU A 96 -11.81 2.96 -7.60
CA LEU A 96 -10.76 2.41 -8.46
C LEU A 96 -9.41 2.37 -7.74
N MET A 97 -9.09 3.41 -6.96
CA MET A 97 -7.83 3.46 -6.21
C MET A 97 -7.78 2.40 -5.11
N PHE A 98 -8.91 2.08 -4.45
CA PHE A 98 -8.98 0.93 -3.56
C PHE A 98 -8.64 -0.40 -4.27
N VAL A 99 -9.15 -0.59 -5.49
CA VAL A 99 -8.83 -1.79 -6.30
C VAL A 99 -7.33 -1.82 -6.62
N VAL A 100 -6.74 -0.70 -7.02
CA VAL A 100 -5.30 -0.61 -7.31
C VAL A 100 -4.46 -0.97 -6.08
N LEU A 101 -4.80 -0.45 -4.89
CA LEU A 101 -4.11 -0.78 -3.64
C LEU A 101 -4.27 -2.25 -3.28
N GLY A 102 -5.48 -2.80 -3.42
CA GLY A 102 -5.75 -4.23 -3.18
C GLY A 102 -4.95 -5.14 -4.12
N LEU A 103 -4.94 -4.84 -5.42
CA LEU A 103 -4.17 -5.59 -6.42
C LEU A 103 -2.67 -5.50 -6.18
N ASN A 104 -2.15 -4.33 -5.78
CA ASN A 104 -0.74 -4.18 -5.44
C ASN A 104 -0.35 -5.08 -4.25
N TYR A 105 -1.20 -5.17 -3.22
CA TYR A 105 -0.96 -6.08 -2.09
C TYR A 105 -1.03 -7.54 -2.51
N LEU A 106 -2.12 -7.94 -3.18
CA LEU A 106 -2.32 -9.34 -3.62
C LEU A 106 -1.23 -9.80 -4.58
N GLY A 107 -0.84 -8.94 -5.53
CA GLY A 107 0.24 -9.23 -6.46
C GLY A 107 1.56 -9.50 -5.73
N GLY A 108 1.86 -8.70 -4.70
CA GLY A 108 3.02 -8.93 -3.84
C GLY A 108 2.95 -10.28 -3.11
N GLN A 109 1.78 -10.63 -2.54
CA GLN A 109 1.59 -11.91 -1.85
C GLN A 109 1.76 -13.11 -2.81
N VAL A 110 1.21 -13.02 -4.01
CA VAL A 110 1.38 -14.06 -5.04
C VAL A 110 2.85 -14.26 -5.39
N ILE A 111 3.59 -13.16 -5.60
CA ILE A 111 5.04 -13.24 -5.89
C ILE A 111 5.79 -13.91 -4.72
N PHE A 112 5.46 -13.58 -3.47
CA PHE A 112 6.13 -14.18 -2.30
C PHE A 112 5.82 -15.66 -2.09
N GLN A 113 4.76 -16.21 -2.70
CA GLN A 113 4.55 -17.66 -2.73
C GLN A 113 5.55 -18.39 -3.64
N PHE A 114 5.98 -17.75 -4.73
CA PHE A 114 6.96 -18.32 -5.66
C PHE A 114 8.40 -17.97 -5.29
N ILE A 115 8.62 -16.77 -4.75
CA ILE A 115 9.92 -16.24 -4.37
C ILE A 115 9.82 -15.76 -2.92
N PRO A 116 9.91 -16.66 -1.93
CA PRO A 116 9.71 -16.30 -0.53
C PRO A 116 10.85 -15.43 -0.01
N ILE A 117 10.50 -14.38 0.74
CA ILE A 117 11.47 -13.60 1.49
C ILE A 117 11.82 -14.37 2.77
N ILE A 118 13.12 -14.60 2.99
CA ILE A 118 13.62 -15.16 4.24
C ILE A 118 13.50 -14.08 5.32
N ARG A 119 12.74 -14.38 6.37
CA ARG A 119 12.49 -13.47 7.49
C ARG A 119 12.84 -14.14 8.81
N VAL A 120 13.26 -13.34 9.79
CA VAL A 120 13.50 -13.80 11.15
C VAL A 120 12.35 -13.34 12.04
N GLY A 121 11.77 -14.26 12.81
CA GLY A 121 10.68 -14.00 13.74
C GLY A 121 9.34 -13.67 13.06
N THR A 122 8.48 -12.93 13.76
CA THR A 122 7.18 -12.44 13.27
C THR A 122 7.26 -10.93 13.06
N PRO A 123 7.64 -10.45 11.88
CA PRO A 123 7.87 -9.04 11.65
C PRO A 123 6.59 -8.22 11.79
N PRO A 124 6.58 -7.12 12.57
CA PRO A 124 5.39 -6.30 12.76
C PRO A 124 4.88 -5.67 11.45
N GLY A 125 5.75 -5.40 10.50
CA GLY A 125 5.38 -4.85 9.18
C GLY A 125 4.43 -5.75 8.39
N VAL A 126 4.57 -7.07 8.52
CA VAL A 126 3.66 -8.05 7.88
C VAL A 126 2.25 -7.91 8.44
N VAL A 127 2.14 -7.81 9.77
CA VAL A 127 0.85 -7.67 10.45
C VAL A 127 0.19 -6.34 10.08
N VAL A 128 0.94 -5.25 10.10
CA VAL A 128 0.43 -3.92 9.71
C VAL A 128 -0.06 -3.92 8.26
N ASN A 129 0.70 -4.51 7.34
CA ASN A 129 0.30 -4.59 5.93
C ASN A 129 -0.96 -5.44 5.73
N LEU A 130 -1.13 -6.53 6.50
CA LEU A 130 -2.35 -7.34 6.47
C LEU A 130 -3.57 -6.55 6.97
N ILE A 131 -3.41 -5.79 8.07
CA ILE A 131 -4.47 -4.91 8.59
C ILE A 131 -4.83 -3.85 7.55
N MET A 132 -3.86 -3.20 6.90
CA MET A 132 -4.10 -2.22 5.85
C MET A 132 -4.85 -2.82 4.66
N PHE A 133 -4.52 -4.06 4.29
CA PHE A 133 -5.25 -4.79 3.25
C PHE A 133 -6.72 -5.05 3.67
N GLY A 134 -6.95 -5.52 4.90
CA GLY A 134 -8.30 -5.69 5.42
C GLY A 134 -9.13 -4.39 5.37
N LEU A 135 -8.53 -3.27 5.81
CA LEU A 135 -9.16 -1.94 5.72
C LEU A 135 -9.42 -1.51 4.26
N THR A 136 -8.53 -1.88 3.33
CA THR A 136 -8.70 -1.62 1.89
C THR A 136 -9.94 -2.35 1.35
N ILE A 137 -10.15 -3.61 1.72
CA ILE A 137 -11.33 -4.40 1.31
C ILE A 137 -12.62 -3.81 1.92
N VAL A 138 -12.60 -3.49 3.21
CA VAL A 138 -13.74 -2.85 3.88
C VAL A 138 -14.06 -1.49 3.26
N GLY A 139 -13.03 -0.67 3.00
CA GLY A 139 -13.17 0.62 2.36
C GLY A 139 -13.75 0.52 0.95
N LEU A 140 -13.30 -0.46 0.16
CA LEU A 140 -13.85 -0.75 -1.17
C LEU A 140 -15.33 -1.12 -1.07
N ALA A 141 -15.69 -2.03 -0.19
CA ALA A 141 -17.09 -2.45 0.01
C ALA A 141 -17.98 -1.25 0.39
N LEU A 142 -17.56 -0.43 1.35
CA LEU A 142 -18.26 0.79 1.76
C LEU A 142 -18.32 1.85 0.65
N SER A 143 -17.31 1.91 -0.19
CA SER A 143 -17.25 2.84 -1.32
C SER A 143 -18.25 2.46 -2.43
N LEU A 144 -18.51 1.16 -2.60
CA LEU A 144 -19.49 0.65 -3.58
C LEU A 144 -20.90 0.57 -3.00
N TRP A 145 -21.06 0.60 -1.68
CA TRP A 145 -22.35 0.55 -1.02
C TRP A 145 -23.16 1.81 -1.32
N ARG A 146 -24.39 1.64 -1.80
CA ARG A 146 -25.34 2.74 -1.98
C ARG A 146 -25.95 3.11 -0.61
N ARG A 147 -25.85 4.38 -0.27
CA ARG A 147 -26.90 5.01 0.56
C ARG A 147 -27.94 5.64 -0.33
#